data_66f8eedb0e4d5a5e5cfd3d03c2646a77
#
_entry.id   66f8eedb0e4d5a5e5cfd3d03c2646a77
#
_cell.length_a   1.000
_cell.length_b   1.000
_cell.length_c   1.000
_cell.angle_alpha   90.00
_cell.angle_beta   90.00
_cell.angle_gamma   90.00
#
_symmetry.space_group_name_H-M   'P 1'
#
loop_
_entity.id
_entity.type
_entity.pdbx_description
1 polymer ?
#
loop_
_entity_poly.entity_id
_entity_poly.type
_entity_poly.pdbx_seq_one_letter_code
_entity_poly.pdbx_strand_id
1 'polypeptide(L)'
;MNLRYAAALLAAGILGACRPEMPTTSTITIDLDRPTVAVDRDLYGVTSEAADGTVRPDEWSADMITNGSFEVDGPSATDSIAGWRALTTGSALTIDARAPLSETNRRSLLVRGGVVADVSRGAAAARGERFELTCYLHGTVGRSLTISLRDSLAGRMLAEPLRLTLPDAWTTLRHTFTATDSVCGATLVFETDSGASFGLDMVALFPQKTWRNRPMGLRTDLIEAITDLRPRFIRFSGRMMADDGSRRVTASEYTRLCQDLNIRPVMIKADESGPKYLMDADLMMTQSDLFTSDSVGRYSSSATYADAFGTSGTDDAGTMRAAVGEAAFLIGVERRPGCVRGLSYTPLIGTPSTGGLLLAGMGRLVRTPSYYVWQLFADHRGRRLLTTNVTTARKPLLTYGKASVAVVGDAFAVESADTLRGSSSRTYNGSLSARLMRKMNGASGSVRLRIRDNGRTGALRDAIVFELTDSTVCLIHESGTLDRVLAGPIEIMRSPGWMEAKVECVDEAIRGYINNVRVIEAAAPSRPSLVAVATSDPNSGTIILKVANTTQHDERTALRIEGGSVATSAHIVSLAAPPTARNTPLQPTAVMPVIRNVRLPRWPMVYVFPANSVTILTLKMK
;
A
#
# COMPACT_ATOMS: atom_id res chain seq x y z
N MET A 1 -5.46 -3.13 -33.07
CA MET A 1 -4.10 -3.68 -33.27
C MET A 1 -3.51 -3.78 -31.88
N ASN A 2 -3.55 -4.83 -31.22
CA ASN A 2 -2.83 -6.05 -31.07
C ASN A 2 -3.48 -6.98 -30.02
N LEU A 3 -4.15 -7.97 -30.52
CA LEU A 3 -4.64 -9.16 -29.77
C LEU A 3 -3.56 -10.27 -29.73
N ARG A 4 -2.31 -9.97 -29.49
CA ARG A 4 -1.23 -10.99 -29.64
C ARG A 4 -0.42 -11.32 -28.37
N TYR A 5 -0.79 -10.81 -27.21
CA TYR A 5 -0.07 -11.16 -25.95
C TYR A 5 -0.82 -12.09 -24.99
N ALA A 6 -2.09 -12.43 -25.30
CA ALA A 6 -2.85 -13.39 -24.47
C ALA A 6 -2.64 -14.88 -24.86
N ALA A 7 -1.89 -15.17 -25.93
CA ALA A 7 -1.77 -16.52 -26.48
C ALA A 7 -0.46 -17.27 -26.16
N ALA A 8 0.50 -16.66 -25.48
CA ALA A 8 1.82 -17.28 -25.26
C ALA A 8 1.92 -18.14 -23.98
N LEU A 9 0.87 -18.24 -23.16
CA LEU A 9 0.85 -19.05 -21.93
C LEU A 9 0.02 -20.34 -22.04
N LEU A 10 -0.39 -20.72 -23.22
CA LEU A 10 -1.36 -21.82 -23.44
C LEU A 10 -0.74 -23.13 -23.97
N ALA A 11 0.59 -23.27 -24.01
CA ALA A 11 1.21 -24.46 -24.60
C ALA A 11 2.29 -25.14 -23.73
N ALA A 12 2.06 -25.25 -22.42
CA ALA A 12 2.93 -26.08 -21.55
C ALA A 12 2.11 -27.15 -20.81
N GLY A 13 1.28 -27.87 -21.53
CA GLY A 13 0.54 -29.01 -21.02
C GLY A 13 0.66 -30.19 -21.96
N ILE A 14 1.30 -31.26 -21.53
CA ILE A 14 1.20 -32.64 -22.01
C ILE A 14 1.81 -32.90 -23.41
N LEU A 15 3.11 -33.09 -23.44
CA LEU A 15 3.77 -34.06 -24.33
C LEU A 15 4.65 -34.93 -23.46
N GLY A 16 4.24 -36.18 -23.23
CA GLY A 16 5.03 -37.22 -22.61
C GLY A 16 6.15 -37.64 -23.57
N ALA A 17 7.29 -36.97 -23.47
CA ALA A 17 8.58 -37.45 -23.96
C ALA A 17 9.53 -37.31 -22.77
N CYS A 18 10.33 -38.35 -22.49
CA CYS A 18 11.40 -38.35 -21.49
C CYS A 18 12.33 -37.16 -21.71
N ARG A 19 12.00 -36.01 -21.11
CA ARG A 19 12.97 -34.93 -20.89
C ARG A 19 13.69 -35.26 -19.59
N PRO A 20 15.04 -35.12 -19.55
CA PRO A 20 15.75 -35.26 -18.29
C PRO A 20 15.09 -34.30 -17.28
N GLU A 21 14.64 -34.84 -16.15
CA GLU A 21 14.07 -34.05 -15.08
C GLU A 21 15.10 -33.03 -14.64
N MET A 22 14.87 -31.77 -14.95
CA MET A 22 15.72 -30.72 -14.41
C MET A 22 15.63 -30.76 -12.88
N PRO A 23 16.76 -30.67 -12.17
CA PRO A 23 16.76 -30.78 -10.72
C PRO A 23 15.85 -29.75 -10.08
N THR A 24 15.15 -30.14 -9.02
CA THR A 24 14.34 -29.22 -8.20
C THR A 24 15.27 -28.33 -7.40
N THR A 25 15.02 -27.03 -7.42
CA THR A 25 15.84 -26.03 -6.70
C THR A 25 15.37 -25.83 -5.26
N SER A 26 14.14 -26.26 -4.96
CA SER A 26 13.48 -26.02 -3.67
C SER A 26 12.64 -27.22 -3.24
N THR A 27 12.40 -27.33 -1.93
CA THR A 27 11.51 -28.35 -1.35
C THR A 27 10.60 -27.69 -0.32
N ILE A 28 9.31 -28.02 -0.35
CA ILE A 28 8.34 -27.68 0.69
C ILE A 28 7.76 -28.98 1.23
N THR A 29 7.93 -29.23 2.54
CA THR A 29 7.40 -30.38 3.24
C THR A 29 6.36 -29.92 4.26
N ILE A 30 5.16 -30.47 4.19
CA ILE A 30 4.05 -30.23 5.14
C ILE A 30 3.91 -31.48 6.00
N ASP A 31 4.06 -31.31 7.30
CA ASP A 31 3.97 -32.40 8.28
C ASP A 31 2.60 -32.32 8.99
N LEU A 32 1.81 -33.36 8.83
CA LEU A 32 0.45 -33.48 9.40
C LEU A 32 0.42 -34.18 10.77
N ASP A 33 1.51 -34.86 11.17
CA ASP A 33 1.60 -35.62 12.44
C ASP A 33 1.96 -34.72 13.63
N ARG A 34 2.57 -33.56 13.38
CA ARG A 34 3.00 -32.66 14.45
C ARG A 34 1.84 -31.90 15.06
N PRO A 35 1.93 -31.57 16.37
CA PRO A 35 0.95 -30.72 17.02
C PRO A 35 0.74 -29.41 16.26
N THR A 36 -0.52 -29.03 16.10
CA THR A 36 -0.91 -27.82 15.39
C THR A 36 -1.21 -26.69 16.37
N VAL A 37 -0.90 -25.46 15.99
CA VAL A 37 -1.19 -24.24 16.76
C VAL A 37 -2.39 -23.54 16.14
N ALA A 38 -3.30 -23.02 16.99
CA ALA A 38 -4.44 -22.23 16.51
C ALA A 38 -3.97 -20.92 15.84
N VAL A 39 -4.56 -20.60 14.70
CA VAL A 39 -4.29 -19.34 13.99
C VAL A 39 -5.35 -18.31 14.35
N ASP A 40 -4.94 -17.08 14.54
CA ASP A 40 -5.85 -15.99 14.90
C ASP A 40 -6.83 -15.70 13.74
N ARG A 41 -8.11 -15.56 14.05
CA ARG A 41 -9.16 -15.38 13.04
C ARG A 41 -9.31 -13.93 12.61
N ASP A 42 -8.90 -13.00 13.47
CA ASP A 42 -9.13 -11.57 13.31
C ASP A 42 -7.91 -10.84 12.73
N LEU A 43 -7.02 -11.58 12.08
CA LEU A 43 -5.73 -11.05 11.64
C LEU A 43 -5.85 -9.92 10.59
N TYR A 44 -6.82 -10.00 9.68
CA TYR A 44 -6.89 -9.08 8.52
C TYR A 44 -7.94 -7.99 8.70
N GLY A 45 -7.49 -6.75 8.80
CA GLY A 45 -8.30 -5.55 8.85
C GLY A 45 -7.85 -4.49 7.86
N VAL A 46 -8.55 -3.38 7.82
CA VAL A 46 -8.20 -2.22 7.00
C VAL A 46 -8.32 -0.95 7.83
N THR A 47 -7.59 0.10 7.45
CA THR A 47 -7.71 1.41 8.08
C THR A 47 -8.34 2.42 7.13
N SER A 48 -9.16 3.29 7.69
CA SER A 48 -9.76 4.38 6.95
C SER A 48 -8.83 5.58 6.72
N GLU A 49 -7.66 5.60 7.37
CA GLU A 49 -6.70 6.70 7.24
C GLU A 49 -5.85 6.57 5.97
N ALA A 50 -5.47 7.70 5.40
CA ALA A 50 -4.44 7.79 4.39
C ALA A 50 -3.03 7.55 4.98
N ALA A 51 -2.04 7.27 4.13
CA ALA A 51 -0.66 6.98 4.53
C ALA A 51 0.01 8.12 5.31
N ASP A 52 -0.37 9.36 5.05
CA ASP A 52 0.12 10.58 5.72
C ASP A 52 -0.61 10.90 7.03
N GLY A 53 -1.55 10.05 7.44
CA GLY A 53 -2.38 10.27 8.63
C GLY A 53 -3.56 11.21 8.40
N THR A 54 -3.70 11.72 7.21
CA THR A 54 -4.87 12.53 6.89
C THR A 54 -6.10 11.64 6.81
N VAL A 55 -7.19 12.15 7.30
CA VAL A 55 -8.51 11.56 7.14
C VAL A 55 -9.16 12.25 5.97
N ARG A 56 -9.62 11.47 5.01
CA ARG A 56 -10.36 11.97 3.85
C ARG A 56 -11.77 11.38 3.85
N PRO A 57 -12.68 11.90 4.71
CA PRO A 57 -14.06 11.38 4.82
C PRO A 57 -14.80 11.41 3.49
N ASP A 58 -14.49 12.40 2.66
CA ASP A 58 -15.10 12.58 1.34
C ASP A 58 -14.83 11.43 0.38
N GLU A 59 -13.77 10.63 0.61
CA GLU A 59 -13.48 9.47 -0.24
C GLU A 59 -14.49 8.33 -0.06
N TRP A 60 -15.19 8.29 1.07
CA TRP A 60 -16.23 7.31 1.40
C TRP A 60 -17.62 7.74 0.93
N SER A 61 -17.87 9.04 0.90
CA SER A 61 -19.12 9.62 0.41
C SER A 61 -19.29 9.36 -1.09
N ALA A 62 -20.53 9.11 -1.52
CA ALA A 62 -20.87 9.10 -2.94
C ALA A 62 -20.99 10.51 -3.52
N ASP A 63 -20.84 11.57 -2.70
CA ASP A 63 -20.79 12.93 -3.20
C ASP A 63 -19.59 13.13 -4.13
N MET A 64 -19.86 13.61 -5.31
CA MET A 64 -18.89 13.80 -6.37
C MET A 64 -18.20 15.17 -6.30
N ILE A 65 -18.68 16.09 -5.44
CA ILE A 65 -18.15 17.45 -5.32
C ILE A 65 -17.17 17.53 -4.15
N THR A 66 -16.00 18.05 -4.42
CA THR A 66 -14.99 18.37 -3.40
C THR A 66 -15.24 19.77 -2.88
N ASN A 67 -15.16 19.95 -1.55
CA ASN A 67 -15.24 21.26 -0.90
C ASN A 67 -16.49 22.08 -1.31
N GLY A 68 -17.64 21.42 -1.39
CA GLY A 68 -18.88 22.09 -1.78
C GLY A 68 -19.49 22.99 -0.70
N SER A 69 -19.00 22.94 0.55
CA SER A 69 -19.35 23.84 1.64
C SER A 69 -18.41 25.03 1.78
N PHE A 70 -17.28 25.04 1.07
CA PHE A 70 -16.25 26.09 1.10
C PHE A 70 -15.64 26.39 2.47
N GLU A 71 -15.86 25.56 3.48
CA GLU A 71 -15.36 25.74 4.84
C GLU A 71 -13.90 25.26 5.01
N VAL A 72 -13.35 24.51 4.05
CA VAL A 72 -11.99 23.97 4.11
C VAL A 72 -11.00 25.02 3.60
N ASP A 73 -10.03 25.39 4.44
CA ASP A 73 -8.90 26.23 4.03
C ASP A 73 -7.99 25.42 3.09
N GLY A 74 -7.74 25.96 1.90
CA GLY A 74 -6.82 25.43 0.91
C GLY A 74 -5.95 26.55 0.34
N PRO A 75 -4.88 26.21 -0.41
CA PRO A 75 -4.15 27.23 -1.14
C PRO A 75 -5.11 27.99 -2.06
N SER A 76 -5.30 29.26 -1.77
CA SER A 76 -6.15 30.16 -2.55
C SER A 76 -5.27 30.87 -3.57
N ALA A 77 -5.41 30.50 -4.84
CA ALA A 77 -5.01 31.34 -5.95
C ALA A 77 -6.23 32.15 -6.41
N THR A 78 -6.02 33.31 -7.01
CA THR A 78 -7.09 34.22 -7.42
C THR A 78 -8.10 33.63 -8.42
N ASP A 79 -7.78 32.50 -9.01
CA ASP A 79 -8.56 31.82 -10.05
C ASP A 79 -8.89 30.34 -9.73
N SER A 80 -8.42 29.82 -8.57
CA SER A 80 -8.71 28.47 -8.15
C SER A 80 -8.85 28.32 -6.63
N ILE A 81 -9.80 27.51 -6.21
CA ILE A 81 -10.06 27.08 -4.85
C ILE A 81 -10.10 25.55 -4.86
N ALA A 82 -9.74 24.92 -3.78
CA ALA A 82 -9.68 23.45 -3.72
C ALA A 82 -10.94 22.77 -4.31
N GLY A 83 -10.79 22.07 -5.43
CA GLY A 83 -11.88 21.42 -6.18
C GLY A 83 -12.66 22.33 -7.13
N TRP A 84 -12.29 23.62 -7.25
CA TRP A 84 -13.00 24.61 -8.05
C TRP A 84 -12.03 25.49 -8.83
N ARG A 85 -12.33 25.78 -10.09
CA ARG A 85 -11.53 26.65 -10.95
C ARG A 85 -12.41 27.59 -11.78
N ALA A 86 -11.86 28.73 -12.14
CA ALA A 86 -12.52 29.66 -13.04
C ALA A 86 -12.79 29.00 -14.40
N LEU A 87 -13.95 29.25 -15.00
CA LEU A 87 -14.33 28.69 -16.30
C LEU A 87 -13.50 29.31 -17.44
N THR A 88 -13.27 30.62 -17.37
CA THR A 88 -12.51 31.38 -18.36
C THR A 88 -11.57 32.35 -17.65
N THR A 89 -10.61 32.92 -18.38
CA THR A 89 -9.68 33.94 -17.88
C THR A 89 -10.36 35.25 -17.41
N GLY A 90 -11.62 35.47 -17.82
CA GLY A 90 -12.45 36.60 -17.35
C GLY A 90 -13.33 36.28 -16.13
N SER A 91 -13.32 35.03 -15.68
CA SER A 91 -14.05 34.63 -14.48
C SER A 91 -13.21 34.84 -13.22
N ALA A 92 -13.85 35.16 -12.10
CA ALA A 92 -13.18 35.32 -10.81
C ALA A 92 -13.91 34.55 -9.70
N LEU A 93 -13.13 33.96 -8.82
CA LEU A 93 -13.60 33.20 -7.66
C LEU A 93 -13.13 33.88 -6.37
N THR A 94 -14.02 34.03 -5.41
CA THR A 94 -13.69 34.62 -4.10
C THR A 94 -14.47 33.90 -3.00
N ILE A 95 -13.82 33.56 -1.90
CA ILE A 95 -14.52 33.10 -0.70
C ILE A 95 -15.16 34.30 -0.02
N ASP A 96 -16.47 34.29 0.14
CA ASP A 96 -17.24 35.33 0.84
C ASP A 96 -17.69 34.83 2.20
N ALA A 97 -17.35 35.56 3.24
CA ALA A 97 -17.78 35.34 4.62
C ALA A 97 -18.74 36.41 5.14
N ARG A 98 -19.18 37.36 4.29
CA ARG A 98 -20.03 38.50 4.69
C ARG A 98 -21.49 38.15 4.73
N ALA A 99 -21.90 37.15 3.97
CA ALA A 99 -23.28 36.67 3.90
C ALA A 99 -23.34 35.16 4.15
N PRO A 100 -23.09 34.71 5.39
CA PRO A 100 -23.05 33.27 5.71
C PRO A 100 -24.43 32.65 5.54
N LEU A 101 -24.45 31.39 5.12
CA LEU A 101 -25.69 30.61 5.00
C LEU A 101 -26.28 30.30 6.38
N SER A 102 -25.42 30.04 7.38
CA SER A 102 -25.78 29.78 8.77
C SER A 102 -24.63 30.10 9.72
N GLU A 103 -24.87 29.98 11.05
CA GLU A 103 -23.81 30.16 12.07
C GLU A 103 -22.68 29.11 11.96
N THR A 104 -23.00 27.92 11.49
CA THR A 104 -22.04 26.82 11.33
C THR A 104 -21.47 26.74 9.93
N ASN A 105 -22.11 27.36 8.94
CA ASN A 105 -21.64 27.46 7.57
C ASN A 105 -21.40 28.95 7.25
N ARG A 106 -20.14 29.38 7.41
CA ARG A 106 -19.76 30.79 7.45
C ARG A 106 -19.18 31.30 6.13
N ARG A 107 -18.87 30.41 5.20
CA ARG A 107 -18.18 30.75 3.94
C ARG A 107 -19.00 30.28 2.75
N SER A 108 -18.99 31.04 1.70
CA SER A 108 -19.58 30.68 0.42
C SER A 108 -18.63 31.02 -0.73
N LEU A 109 -18.87 30.48 -1.90
CA LEU A 109 -18.14 30.83 -3.12
C LEU A 109 -18.89 31.93 -3.86
N LEU A 110 -18.28 33.10 -3.97
CA LEU A 110 -18.74 34.17 -4.87
C LEU A 110 -18.05 34.03 -6.22
N VAL A 111 -18.84 33.89 -7.28
CA VAL A 111 -18.38 33.71 -8.66
C VAL A 111 -18.80 34.91 -9.50
N ARG A 112 -17.87 35.41 -10.33
CA ARG A 112 -18.16 36.33 -11.43
C ARG A 112 -17.90 35.61 -12.75
N GLY A 113 -18.88 35.56 -13.66
CA GLY A 113 -18.79 34.82 -14.91
C GLY A 113 -19.10 33.34 -14.77
N GLY A 114 -18.11 32.47 -14.70
CA GLY A 114 -18.34 31.04 -14.60
C GLY A 114 -17.32 30.28 -13.75
N VAL A 115 -17.74 29.14 -13.23
CA VAL A 115 -16.91 28.25 -12.42
C VAL A 115 -17.12 26.80 -12.82
N VAL A 116 -16.06 26.02 -12.72
CA VAL A 116 -16.04 24.57 -12.91
C VAL A 116 -15.73 23.90 -11.59
N ALA A 117 -16.61 23.02 -11.14
CA ALA A 117 -16.32 22.05 -10.10
C ALA A 117 -15.68 20.81 -10.73
N ASP A 118 -14.49 20.50 -10.30
CA ASP A 118 -13.84 19.27 -10.72
C ASP A 118 -14.50 18.09 -10.00
N VAL A 119 -15.27 17.32 -10.75
CA VAL A 119 -15.91 16.08 -10.28
C VAL A 119 -14.88 14.94 -10.34
N SER A 120 -13.65 15.20 -9.85
CA SER A 120 -12.47 14.36 -10.10
C SER A 120 -12.41 13.09 -9.26
N ARG A 121 -13.25 12.95 -8.24
CA ARG A 121 -13.14 11.85 -7.25
C ARG A 121 -13.97 10.61 -7.55
N GLY A 122 -14.54 10.48 -8.76
CA GLY A 122 -15.28 9.26 -9.01
C GLY A 122 -16.44 9.34 -9.98
N ALA A 123 -16.46 10.36 -10.79
CA ALA A 123 -17.49 10.51 -11.79
C ALA A 123 -17.14 9.83 -13.11
N ALA A 124 -17.09 8.51 -13.12
CA ALA A 124 -17.51 7.83 -14.33
C ALA A 124 -19.03 7.95 -14.39
N ALA A 125 -19.55 8.64 -15.36
CA ALA A 125 -20.97 8.61 -15.65
C ALA A 125 -21.23 7.45 -16.62
N ALA A 126 -22.19 6.60 -16.30
CA ALA A 126 -22.71 5.61 -17.24
C ALA A 126 -23.94 6.19 -17.94
N ARG A 127 -24.12 5.87 -19.22
CA ARG A 127 -25.30 6.28 -19.96
C ARG A 127 -26.59 5.85 -19.25
N GLY A 128 -27.50 6.79 -19.03
CA GLY A 128 -28.76 6.58 -18.30
C GLY A 128 -28.64 6.73 -16.79
N GLU A 129 -27.44 6.92 -16.25
CA GLU A 129 -27.23 7.17 -14.83
C GLU A 129 -27.78 8.54 -14.44
N ARG A 130 -28.38 8.61 -13.27
CA ARG A 130 -29.00 9.83 -12.74
C ARG A 130 -28.19 10.39 -11.60
N PHE A 131 -28.00 11.72 -11.62
CA PHE A 131 -27.24 12.46 -10.61
C PHE A 131 -28.14 13.55 -10.03
N GLU A 132 -28.26 13.59 -8.72
CA GLU A 132 -29.01 14.63 -8.00
C GLU A 132 -28.05 15.74 -7.57
N LEU A 133 -28.23 16.93 -8.14
CA LEU A 133 -27.57 18.16 -7.71
C LEU A 133 -28.40 18.81 -6.63
N THR A 134 -27.73 19.19 -5.53
CA THR A 134 -28.29 20.09 -4.52
C THR A 134 -27.29 21.21 -4.26
N CYS A 135 -27.77 22.45 -4.13
CA CYS A 135 -26.93 23.58 -3.70
C CYS A 135 -27.82 24.71 -3.18
N TYR A 136 -27.20 25.63 -2.47
CA TYR A 136 -27.77 26.96 -2.19
C TYR A 136 -27.13 27.94 -3.20
N LEU A 137 -27.98 28.84 -3.70
CA LEU A 137 -27.54 29.87 -4.64
C LEU A 137 -28.30 31.18 -4.45
N HIS A 138 -27.64 32.27 -4.74
CA HIS A 138 -28.20 33.61 -4.91
C HIS A 138 -27.38 34.38 -5.93
N GLY A 139 -27.85 35.53 -6.39
CA GLY A 139 -27.01 36.31 -7.31
C GLY A 139 -27.67 37.55 -7.88
N THR A 140 -27.09 38.07 -8.96
CA THR A 140 -27.61 39.28 -9.62
C THR A 140 -29.00 39.02 -10.18
N VAL A 141 -29.99 39.73 -9.63
CA VAL A 141 -31.42 39.55 -9.96
C VAL A 141 -31.69 39.70 -11.44
N GLY A 142 -32.52 38.81 -11.97
CA GLY A 142 -32.93 38.82 -13.38
C GLY A 142 -31.88 38.31 -14.39
N ARG A 143 -30.70 37.90 -13.91
CA ARG A 143 -29.69 37.28 -14.75
C ARG A 143 -29.87 35.76 -14.86
N SER A 144 -29.47 35.19 -15.98
CA SER A 144 -29.57 33.74 -16.19
C SER A 144 -28.35 33.03 -15.65
N LEU A 145 -28.57 31.84 -15.07
CA LEU A 145 -27.54 30.88 -14.73
C LEU A 145 -27.80 29.58 -15.50
N THR A 146 -26.76 29.09 -16.17
CA THR A 146 -26.77 27.78 -16.82
C THR A 146 -25.90 26.83 -16.01
N ILE A 147 -26.46 25.68 -15.62
CA ILE A 147 -25.74 24.60 -14.92
C ILE A 147 -25.70 23.39 -15.84
N SER A 148 -24.49 22.88 -16.09
CA SER A 148 -24.29 21.78 -17.03
C SER A 148 -23.32 20.75 -16.51
N LEU A 149 -23.62 19.47 -16.79
CA LEU A 149 -22.73 18.35 -16.59
C LEU A 149 -21.99 18.09 -17.91
N ARG A 150 -20.67 18.12 -17.90
CA ARG A 150 -19.83 18.02 -19.11
C ARG A 150 -18.77 16.93 -18.96
N ASP A 151 -18.37 16.35 -20.08
CA ASP A 151 -17.19 15.47 -20.18
C ASP A 151 -15.94 16.29 -19.85
N SER A 152 -15.15 15.86 -18.89
CA SER A 152 -13.96 16.57 -18.42
C SER A 152 -12.85 16.65 -19.47
N LEU A 153 -12.79 15.72 -20.41
CA LEU A 153 -11.77 15.66 -21.45
C LEU A 153 -12.24 16.33 -22.74
N ALA A 154 -13.46 16.06 -23.18
CA ALA A 154 -13.99 16.55 -24.45
C ALA A 154 -14.82 17.84 -24.32
N GLY A 155 -15.17 18.27 -23.10
CA GLY A 155 -15.99 19.46 -22.87
C GLY A 155 -17.47 19.34 -23.35
N ARG A 156 -17.87 18.19 -23.91
CA ARG A 156 -19.22 17.98 -24.44
C ARG A 156 -20.25 17.82 -23.33
N MET A 157 -21.49 18.19 -23.60
CA MET A 157 -22.61 18.03 -22.67
C MET A 157 -22.88 16.53 -22.43
N LEU A 158 -23.03 16.17 -21.17
CA LEU A 158 -23.39 14.81 -20.74
C LEU A 158 -24.86 14.70 -20.31
N ALA A 159 -25.53 15.83 -20.12
CA ALA A 159 -26.94 15.90 -19.79
C ALA A 159 -27.53 17.18 -20.37
N GLU A 160 -28.85 17.27 -20.42
CA GLU A 160 -29.52 18.51 -20.73
C GLU A 160 -29.17 19.57 -19.68
N PRO A 161 -28.69 20.77 -20.07
CA PRO A 161 -28.32 21.81 -19.14
C PRO A 161 -29.55 22.42 -18.45
N LEU A 162 -29.44 22.67 -17.15
CA LEU A 162 -30.44 23.41 -16.40
C LEU A 162 -30.23 24.92 -16.62
N ARG A 163 -31.28 25.64 -16.99
CA ARG A 163 -31.30 27.10 -17.10
C ARG A 163 -32.30 27.66 -16.11
N LEU A 164 -31.88 28.66 -15.35
CA LEU A 164 -32.70 29.32 -14.36
C LEU A 164 -32.36 30.80 -14.25
N THR A 165 -33.24 31.57 -13.66
CA THR A 165 -33.01 32.99 -13.29
C THR A 165 -32.45 33.02 -11.87
N LEU A 166 -31.39 33.81 -11.65
CA LEU A 166 -30.74 33.94 -10.35
C LEU A 166 -31.71 34.59 -9.34
N PRO A 167 -31.90 33.99 -8.15
CA PRO A 167 -32.69 34.57 -7.06
C PRO A 167 -31.87 35.64 -6.30
N ASP A 168 -32.57 36.59 -5.67
CA ASP A 168 -31.96 37.64 -4.86
C ASP A 168 -31.38 37.12 -3.54
N ALA A 169 -32.08 36.20 -2.91
CA ALA A 169 -31.72 35.61 -1.62
C ALA A 169 -31.31 34.16 -1.76
N TRP A 170 -30.61 33.65 -0.74
CA TRP A 170 -30.23 32.23 -0.67
C TRP A 170 -31.43 31.32 -0.89
N THR A 171 -31.40 30.58 -1.96
CA THR A 171 -32.46 29.67 -2.37
C THR A 171 -31.89 28.28 -2.59
N THR A 172 -32.56 27.24 -2.12
CA THR A 172 -32.17 25.85 -2.34
C THR A 172 -32.54 25.43 -3.76
N LEU A 173 -31.58 24.94 -4.49
CA LEU A 173 -31.77 24.30 -5.79
C LEU A 173 -31.68 22.78 -5.64
N ARG A 174 -32.62 22.06 -6.28
CA ARG A 174 -32.52 20.61 -6.51
C ARG A 174 -32.81 20.33 -7.97
N HIS A 175 -31.94 19.53 -8.59
CA HIS A 175 -32.10 19.12 -9.99
C HIS A 175 -31.52 17.74 -10.23
N THR A 176 -32.10 16.99 -11.17
CA THR A 176 -31.60 15.67 -11.54
C THR A 176 -31.10 15.70 -12.98
N PHE A 177 -29.79 15.46 -13.15
CA PHE A 177 -29.20 15.20 -14.47
C PHE A 177 -29.33 13.71 -14.82
N THR A 178 -29.60 13.42 -16.09
CA THR A 178 -29.54 12.04 -16.63
C THR A 178 -28.44 12.00 -17.68
N ALA A 179 -27.42 11.18 -17.46
CA ALA A 179 -26.29 11.10 -18.38
C ALA A 179 -26.70 10.48 -19.72
N THR A 180 -26.38 11.15 -20.82
CA THR A 180 -26.69 10.72 -22.19
C THR A 180 -25.60 9.82 -22.77
N ASP A 181 -24.44 9.76 -22.13
CA ASP A 181 -23.29 8.97 -22.56
C ASP A 181 -22.46 8.47 -21.36
N SER A 182 -21.55 7.53 -21.64
CA SER A 182 -20.61 6.99 -20.64
C SER A 182 -19.25 7.65 -20.78
N VAL A 183 -18.73 8.19 -19.67
CA VAL A 183 -17.42 8.87 -19.62
C VAL A 183 -16.66 8.46 -18.37
N CYS A 184 -15.32 8.59 -18.44
CA CYS A 184 -14.44 8.32 -17.30
C CYS A 184 -14.21 9.55 -16.38
N GLY A 185 -14.75 10.72 -16.74
CA GLY A 185 -14.66 11.92 -15.94
C GLY A 185 -15.71 12.93 -16.36
N ALA A 186 -16.37 13.56 -15.39
CA ALA A 186 -17.33 14.62 -15.62
C ALA A 186 -16.93 15.88 -14.84
N THR A 187 -17.41 17.02 -15.28
CA THR A 187 -17.30 18.31 -14.59
C THR A 187 -18.69 18.95 -14.48
N LEU A 188 -18.94 19.58 -13.35
CA LEU A 188 -20.14 20.38 -13.15
C LEU A 188 -19.77 21.86 -13.40
N VAL A 189 -20.45 22.51 -14.33
CA VAL A 189 -20.15 23.87 -14.75
C VAL A 189 -21.34 24.77 -14.42
N PHE A 190 -21.07 25.89 -13.73
CA PHE A 190 -22.01 26.98 -13.49
C PHE A 190 -21.55 28.18 -14.30
N GLU A 191 -22.40 28.74 -15.11
CA GLU A 191 -22.07 29.81 -16.05
C GLU A 191 -23.19 30.83 -16.10
N THR A 192 -22.84 32.12 -15.93
CA THR A 192 -23.78 33.22 -16.05
C THR A 192 -23.33 34.24 -17.10
N ASP A 193 -24.23 35.14 -17.48
CA ASP A 193 -23.95 36.19 -18.45
C ASP A 193 -22.81 37.11 -17.99
N SER A 194 -22.12 37.72 -18.93
CA SER A 194 -21.02 38.66 -18.64
C SER A 194 -21.49 39.82 -17.73
N GLY A 195 -20.73 40.09 -16.67
CA GLY A 195 -21.02 41.16 -15.70
C GLY A 195 -21.95 40.77 -14.56
N ALA A 196 -22.51 39.55 -14.56
CA ALA A 196 -23.28 39.04 -13.45
C ALA A 196 -22.39 38.28 -12.43
N SER A 197 -22.83 38.21 -11.20
CA SER A 197 -22.22 37.41 -10.15
C SER A 197 -23.26 36.57 -9.40
N PHE A 198 -22.81 35.44 -8.86
CA PHE A 198 -23.64 34.55 -8.05
C PHE A 198 -22.84 33.94 -6.91
N GLY A 199 -23.52 33.66 -5.81
CA GLY A 199 -22.98 32.93 -4.67
C GLY A 199 -23.42 31.47 -4.74
N LEU A 200 -22.52 30.56 -4.39
CA LEU A 200 -22.77 29.13 -4.24
C LEU A 200 -22.39 28.67 -2.85
N ASP A 201 -23.18 27.73 -2.33
CA ASP A 201 -22.88 27.07 -1.07
C ASP A 201 -23.53 25.69 -1.00
N MET A 202 -22.96 24.82 -0.14
CA MET A 202 -23.44 23.46 0.10
C MET A 202 -23.72 22.68 -1.20
N VAL A 203 -22.83 22.82 -2.19
CA VAL A 203 -22.96 22.15 -3.47
C VAL A 203 -22.65 20.67 -3.32
N ALA A 204 -23.58 19.83 -3.74
CA ALA A 204 -23.45 18.38 -3.72
C ALA A 204 -24.00 17.76 -4.99
N LEU A 205 -23.33 16.74 -5.50
CA LEU A 205 -23.77 15.96 -6.67
C LEU A 205 -23.67 14.47 -6.34
N PHE A 206 -24.80 13.83 -6.12
CA PHE A 206 -24.87 12.41 -5.77
C PHE A 206 -25.38 11.56 -6.93
N PRO A 207 -24.75 10.39 -7.23
CA PRO A 207 -25.40 9.40 -8.07
C PRO A 207 -26.65 8.87 -7.33
N GLN A 208 -27.71 8.56 -8.08
CA GLN A 208 -28.93 7.99 -7.48
C GLN A 208 -28.63 6.62 -6.84
N LYS A 209 -27.66 5.88 -7.38
CA LYS A 209 -27.24 4.58 -6.88
C LYS A 209 -26.12 4.73 -5.85
N THR A 210 -26.47 4.85 -4.60
CA THR A 210 -25.57 4.79 -3.45
C THR A 210 -25.62 3.41 -2.78
N TRP A 211 -24.75 3.15 -1.82
CA TRP A 211 -24.80 1.91 -1.05
C TRP A 211 -26.16 1.73 -0.37
N ARG A 212 -26.85 0.63 -0.68
CA ARG A 212 -28.21 0.35 -0.25
C ARG A 212 -29.24 1.44 -0.62
N ASN A 213 -28.96 2.21 -1.65
CA ASN A 213 -29.79 3.33 -2.12
C ASN A 213 -30.15 4.36 -1.01
N ARG A 214 -29.23 4.58 -0.07
CA ARG A 214 -29.42 5.57 1.00
C ARG A 214 -29.18 6.98 0.43
N PRO A 215 -30.08 7.93 0.71
CA PRO A 215 -29.87 9.34 0.32
C PRO A 215 -28.55 9.86 0.89
N MET A 216 -27.78 10.59 0.09
CA MET A 216 -26.44 11.10 0.45
C MET A 216 -25.52 10.03 1.05
N GLY A 217 -25.65 8.80 0.58
CA GLY A 217 -25.00 7.63 1.15
C GLY A 217 -23.56 7.44 0.68
N LEU A 218 -23.02 6.26 1.03
CA LEU A 218 -21.65 5.86 0.72
C LEU A 218 -21.53 5.37 -0.72
N ARG A 219 -20.30 5.39 -1.23
CA ARG A 219 -19.94 4.88 -2.56
C ARG A 219 -20.15 3.38 -2.66
N THR A 220 -20.96 2.96 -3.62
CA THR A 220 -21.24 1.53 -3.85
C THR A 220 -19.99 0.76 -4.25
N ASP A 221 -19.18 1.30 -5.18
CA ASP A 221 -17.95 0.66 -5.67
C ASP A 221 -16.91 0.43 -4.57
N LEU A 222 -16.78 1.38 -3.64
CA LEU A 222 -15.88 1.26 -2.49
C LEU A 222 -16.38 0.19 -1.51
N ILE A 223 -17.67 0.23 -1.18
CA ILE A 223 -18.21 -0.70 -0.18
C ILE A 223 -18.26 -2.13 -0.73
N GLU A 224 -18.52 -2.32 -2.02
CA GLU A 224 -18.38 -3.61 -2.70
C GLU A 224 -16.93 -4.12 -2.63
N ALA A 225 -15.95 -3.26 -2.90
CA ALA A 225 -14.54 -3.63 -2.79
C ALA A 225 -14.14 -4.01 -1.36
N ILE A 226 -14.64 -3.30 -0.35
CA ILE A 226 -14.42 -3.65 1.07
C ILE A 226 -15.11 -4.98 1.41
N THR A 227 -16.31 -5.20 0.90
CA THR A 227 -17.06 -6.45 1.10
C THR A 227 -16.31 -7.64 0.54
N ASP A 228 -15.73 -7.48 -0.66
CA ASP A 228 -14.92 -8.51 -1.31
C ASP A 228 -13.60 -8.81 -0.57
N LEU A 229 -13.03 -7.83 0.14
CA LEU A 229 -11.84 -8.03 0.99
C LEU A 229 -12.14 -8.85 2.24
N ARG A 230 -13.42 -8.91 2.68
CA ARG A 230 -13.86 -9.60 3.91
C ARG A 230 -13.00 -9.27 5.15
N PRO A 231 -12.72 -7.99 5.43
CA PRO A 231 -11.93 -7.63 6.59
C PRO A 231 -12.67 -8.02 7.87
N ARG A 232 -11.94 -8.33 8.94
CA ARG A 232 -12.52 -8.65 10.24
C ARG A 232 -12.80 -7.40 11.07
N PHE A 233 -12.06 -6.35 10.80
CA PHE A 233 -12.24 -5.06 11.45
C PHE A 233 -11.89 -3.94 10.49
N ILE A 234 -12.50 -2.78 10.73
CA ILE A 234 -12.11 -1.51 10.14
C ILE A 234 -11.64 -0.62 11.26
N ARG A 235 -10.45 -0.06 11.09
CA ARG A 235 -9.87 0.88 12.02
C ARG A 235 -10.22 2.30 11.59
N PHE A 236 -10.85 3.05 12.48
CA PHE A 236 -11.22 4.44 12.27
C PHE A 236 -10.39 5.35 13.18
N SER A 237 -9.88 6.46 12.66
CA SER A 237 -9.27 7.47 13.52
C SER A 237 -10.34 8.22 14.32
N GLY A 238 -9.97 8.66 15.50
CA GLY A 238 -10.86 9.50 16.31
C GLY A 238 -11.27 10.80 15.59
N ARG A 239 -10.41 11.30 14.68
CA ARG A 239 -10.72 12.47 13.85
C ARG A 239 -11.85 12.20 12.85
N MET A 240 -11.96 10.99 12.30
CA MET A 240 -13.09 10.63 11.42
C MET A 240 -14.43 10.60 12.14
N MET A 241 -14.39 10.35 13.44
CA MET A 241 -15.59 10.19 14.25
C MET A 241 -16.01 11.48 14.97
N ALA A 242 -15.19 12.54 14.90
CA ALA A 242 -15.58 13.85 15.43
C ALA A 242 -16.63 14.48 14.51
N ASP A 243 -17.78 14.78 15.04
CA ASP A 243 -18.84 15.49 14.32
C ASP A 243 -18.62 17.00 14.51
N ASP A 244 -17.95 17.62 13.54
CA ASP A 244 -17.68 19.06 13.52
C ASP A 244 -18.63 19.84 12.57
N GLY A 245 -19.68 19.17 12.09
CA GLY A 245 -20.66 19.76 11.17
C GLY A 245 -20.15 19.99 9.73
N SER A 246 -18.84 19.84 9.49
CA SER A 246 -18.24 20.04 8.17
C SER A 246 -18.23 18.76 7.32
N ARG A 247 -18.60 17.62 7.91
CA ARG A 247 -18.44 16.30 7.30
C ARG A 247 -19.75 15.74 6.78
N ARG A 248 -19.71 15.22 5.56
CA ARG A 248 -20.86 14.59 4.91
C ARG A 248 -21.09 13.13 5.32
N VAL A 249 -20.08 12.48 5.92
CA VAL A 249 -20.19 11.11 6.45
C VAL A 249 -19.99 11.16 7.97
N THR A 250 -21.02 10.79 8.70
CA THR A 250 -21.05 10.86 10.16
C THR A 250 -20.56 9.58 10.82
N ALA A 251 -20.19 9.66 12.10
CA ALA A 251 -19.82 8.49 12.90
C ALA A 251 -20.90 7.40 12.90
N SER A 252 -22.18 7.81 12.87
CA SER A 252 -23.32 6.88 12.81
C SER A 252 -23.37 6.09 11.51
N GLU A 253 -22.97 6.68 10.38
CA GLU A 253 -22.93 5.99 9.09
C GLU A 253 -21.80 4.95 9.02
N TYR A 254 -20.62 5.25 9.58
CA TYR A 254 -19.54 4.27 9.71
C TYR A 254 -19.94 3.11 10.63
N THR A 255 -20.58 3.40 11.75
CA THR A 255 -21.10 2.36 12.65
C THR A 255 -22.13 1.48 11.95
N ARG A 256 -23.05 2.10 11.23
CA ARG A 256 -24.06 1.39 10.42
C ARG A 256 -23.43 0.56 9.31
N LEU A 257 -22.39 1.07 8.65
CA LEU A 257 -21.62 0.30 7.65
C LEU A 257 -21.02 -0.96 8.27
N CYS A 258 -20.38 -0.82 9.43
CA CYS A 258 -19.80 -1.98 10.12
C CYS A 258 -20.86 -3.03 10.49
N GLN A 259 -22.04 -2.59 10.91
CA GLN A 259 -23.19 -3.47 11.15
C GLN A 259 -23.68 -4.14 9.86
N ASP A 260 -23.83 -3.35 8.77
CA ASP A 260 -24.27 -3.85 7.46
C ASP A 260 -23.37 -4.95 6.90
N LEU A 261 -22.06 -4.86 7.16
CA LEU A 261 -21.04 -5.79 6.67
C LEU A 261 -20.64 -6.84 7.70
N ASN A 262 -21.18 -6.77 8.91
CA ASN A 262 -20.78 -7.63 10.05
C ASN A 262 -19.27 -7.56 10.32
N ILE A 263 -18.72 -6.35 10.34
CA ILE A 263 -17.32 -6.04 10.56
C ILE A 263 -17.19 -5.31 11.90
N ARG A 264 -16.14 -5.61 12.67
CA ARG A 264 -15.88 -4.95 13.94
C ARG A 264 -15.27 -3.55 13.72
N PRO A 265 -15.88 -2.47 14.23
CA PRO A 265 -15.22 -1.16 14.28
C PRO A 265 -14.13 -1.15 15.36
N VAL A 266 -12.97 -0.62 15.03
CA VAL A 266 -11.87 -0.36 15.97
C VAL A 266 -11.58 1.13 15.97
N MET A 267 -11.74 1.75 17.14
CA MET A 267 -11.56 3.19 17.30
C MET A 267 -10.14 3.47 17.83
N ILE A 268 -9.49 4.47 17.26
CA ILE A 268 -8.22 4.99 17.74
C ILE A 268 -8.49 6.35 18.37
N LYS A 269 -7.89 6.59 19.52
CA LYS A 269 -7.94 7.92 20.14
C LYS A 269 -7.23 8.94 19.24
N ALA A 270 -7.73 10.18 19.22
CA ALA A 270 -7.26 11.22 18.30
C ALA A 270 -5.79 11.62 18.50
N ASP A 271 -5.23 11.37 19.67
CA ASP A 271 -3.87 11.68 20.10
C ASP A 271 -2.88 10.48 19.97
N GLU A 272 -3.39 9.28 19.73
CA GLU A 272 -2.57 8.09 19.45
C GLU A 272 -2.26 7.98 17.95
N SER A 273 -1.54 8.95 17.39
CA SER A 273 -0.86 8.75 16.11
C SER A 273 0.37 7.88 16.36
N GLY A 274 0.16 6.57 16.50
CA GLY A 274 1.25 5.60 16.55
C GLY A 274 2.11 5.68 15.29
N PRO A 275 3.38 5.29 15.36
CA PRO A 275 4.28 5.32 14.21
C PRO A 275 3.69 4.49 13.07
N LYS A 276 3.53 5.12 11.90
CA LYS A 276 3.08 4.45 10.68
C LYS A 276 4.29 3.75 10.06
N TYR A 277 4.36 2.46 10.24
CA TYR A 277 5.44 1.65 9.67
C TYR A 277 5.09 1.26 8.24
N LEU A 278 5.50 2.10 7.31
CA LEU A 278 5.50 1.78 5.90
C LEU A 278 6.85 1.16 5.56
N MET A 279 6.84 0.02 4.91
CA MET A 279 8.03 -0.71 4.53
C MET A 279 8.09 -0.85 3.02
N ASP A 280 9.30 -0.92 2.44
CA ASP A 280 9.43 -1.32 1.05
C ASP A 280 9.33 -2.85 0.88
N ALA A 281 9.22 -3.30 -0.37
CA ALA A 281 9.02 -4.70 -0.67
C ALA A 281 10.22 -5.58 -0.26
N ASP A 282 11.44 -5.08 -0.42
CA ASP A 282 12.65 -5.82 -0.05
C ASP A 282 12.75 -5.99 1.47
N LEU A 283 12.41 -4.95 2.21
CA LEU A 283 12.35 -4.98 3.66
C LEU A 283 11.32 -5.99 4.17
N MET A 284 10.13 -6.01 3.57
CA MET A 284 9.09 -6.98 3.90
C MET A 284 9.53 -8.42 3.62
N MET A 285 10.17 -8.66 2.47
CA MET A 285 10.72 -9.98 2.13
C MET A 285 11.81 -10.42 3.12
N THR A 286 12.63 -9.50 3.59
CA THR A 286 13.69 -9.78 4.59
C THR A 286 13.09 -10.14 5.94
N GLN A 287 12.11 -9.36 6.37
CA GLN A 287 11.52 -9.51 7.69
C GLN A 287 10.61 -10.73 7.82
N SER A 288 10.21 -11.35 6.71
CA SER A 288 9.42 -12.58 6.72
C SER A 288 10.06 -13.71 7.54
N ASP A 289 11.38 -13.80 7.52
CA ASP A 289 12.14 -14.81 8.31
C ASP A 289 12.45 -14.35 9.73
N LEU A 290 12.47 -13.04 9.96
CA LEU A 290 12.90 -12.42 11.21
C LEU A 290 11.76 -12.03 12.12
N PHE A 291 10.54 -12.35 11.73
CA PHE A 291 9.34 -11.96 12.45
C PHE A 291 9.31 -12.63 13.83
N THR A 292 9.57 -11.86 14.88
CA THR A 292 9.56 -12.31 16.27
C THR A 292 8.59 -11.47 17.10
N SER A 293 8.19 -11.95 18.28
CA SER A 293 7.36 -11.18 19.21
C SER A 293 7.97 -9.80 19.53
N ASP A 294 9.29 -9.73 19.60
CA ASP A 294 10.00 -8.48 19.87
C ASP A 294 9.97 -7.52 18.68
N SER A 295 10.01 -8.03 17.44
CA SER A 295 9.85 -7.20 16.26
C SER A 295 8.43 -6.63 16.16
N VAL A 296 7.41 -7.42 16.50
CA VAL A 296 6.02 -6.95 16.56
C VAL A 296 5.80 -5.91 17.64
N GLY A 297 6.33 -6.12 18.83
CA GLY A 297 6.26 -5.15 19.93
C GLY A 297 6.87 -3.78 19.60
N ARG A 298 7.76 -3.72 18.63
CA ARG A 298 8.32 -2.45 18.11
C ARG A 298 7.42 -1.79 17.06
N TYR A 299 6.54 -2.57 16.41
CA TYR A 299 5.58 -2.09 15.39
C TYR A 299 4.21 -1.72 15.96
N SER A 300 3.98 -1.96 17.25
CA SER A 300 2.70 -1.70 17.90
C SER A 300 2.93 -1.07 19.27
N SER A 301 2.28 0.05 19.53
CA SER A 301 2.21 0.66 20.86
C SER A 301 1.39 -0.18 21.85
N SER A 302 0.60 -1.13 21.35
CA SER A 302 -0.08 -2.16 22.12
C SER A 302 0.23 -3.52 21.51
N ALA A 303 0.69 -4.49 22.29
CA ALA A 303 1.15 -5.83 21.89
C ALA A 303 0.14 -6.68 21.09
N THR A 304 -0.89 -6.08 20.50
CA THR A 304 -2.03 -6.77 19.93
C THR A 304 -2.33 -6.44 18.47
N TYR A 305 -2.07 -5.22 18.00
CA TYR A 305 -2.42 -4.80 16.64
C TYR A 305 -1.28 -4.05 15.98
N ALA A 306 -0.84 -4.51 14.82
CA ALA A 306 0.09 -3.75 13.98
C ALA A 306 -0.71 -2.70 13.20
N ASP A 307 -0.45 -1.45 13.52
CA ASP A 307 -1.30 -0.32 13.16
C ASP A 307 -1.19 0.16 11.73
N ALA A 308 -0.11 -0.17 11.04
CA ALA A 308 0.05 0.20 9.64
C ALA A 308 0.87 -0.86 8.91
N PHE A 309 0.25 -1.52 7.98
CA PHE A 309 0.87 -2.48 7.10
C PHE A 309 0.69 -2.01 5.65
N GLY A 310 1.73 -2.10 4.83
CA GLY A 310 1.69 -1.78 3.40
C GLY A 310 2.96 -1.10 2.88
N THR A 311 3.13 -1.10 1.56
CA THR A 311 4.26 -0.51 0.82
C THR A 311 3.95 0.91 0.34
N SER A 312 3.47 1.79 1.20
CA SER A 312 3.12 3.16 0.81
C SER A 312 4.34 4.08 0.73
N GLY A 313 4.31 5.04 -0.20
CA GLY A 313 5.34 6.07 -0.33
C GLY A 313 6.66 5.58 -0.92
N THR A 314 6.71 4.40 -1.51
CA THR A 314 7.88 3.84 -2.20
C THR A 314 7.67 3.83 -3.72
N ASP A 315 8.74 3.70 -4.50
CA ASP A 315 8.66 3.56 -5.96
C ASP A 315 7.92 2.28 -6.38
N ASP A 316 7.90 1.28 -5.50
CA ASP A 316 7.22 0.02 -5.69
C ASP A 316 5.73 0.06 -5.31
N ALA A 317 5.24 1.14 -4.70
CA ALA A 317 3.85 1.24 -4.23
C ALA A 317 2.84 0.89 -5.34
N GLY A 318 1.93 -0.04 -5.05
CA GLY A 318 0.91 -0.52 -5.98
C GLY A 318 1.42 -1.40 -7.12
N THR A 319 2.68 -1.86 -7.09
CA THR A 319 3.25 -2.81 -8.06
C THR A 319 3.11 -4.26 -7.62
N MET A 320 3.33 -5.19 -8.55
CA MET A 320 3.38 -6.62 -8.24
C MET A 320 4.53 -6.98 -7.30
N ARG A 321 5.67 -6.26 -7.38
CA ARG A 321 6.79 -6.45 -6.45
C ARG A 321 6.38 -6.13 -5.01
N ALA A 322 5.70 -5.02 -4.79
CA ALA A 322 5.14 -4.67 -3.49
C ALA A 322 4.23 -5.78 -2.96
N ALA A 323 3.29 -6.24 -3.78
CA ALA A 323 2.34 -7.28 -3.42
C ALA A 323 3.02 -8.61 -3.03
N VAL A 324 4.10 -9.01 -3.73
CA VAL A 324 4.89 -10.21 -3.38
C VAL A 324 5.65 -10.01 -2.06
N GLY A 325 6.22 -8.82 -1.83
CA GLY A 325 6.86 -8.49 -0.56
C GLY A 325 5.89 -8.53 0.62
N GLU A 326 4.70 -7.96 0.43
CA GLU A 326 3.61 -8.00 1.40
C GLU A 326 3.16 -9.44 1.68
N ALA A 327 3.01 -10.27 0.64
CA ALA A 327 2.67 -11.68 0.81
C ALA A 327 3.73 -12.45 1.58
N ALA A 328 5.02 -12.22 1.30
CA ALA A 328 6.11 -12.85 2.04
C ALA A 328 6.06 -12.49 3.53
N PHE A 329 5.81 -11.22 3.85
CA PHE A 329 5.64 -10.75 5.22
C PHE A 329 4.42 -11.40 5.90
N LEU A 330 3.26 -11.43 5.23
CA LEU A 330 2.04 -12.07 5.76
C LEU A 330 2.25 -13.57 6.05
N ILE A 331 3.00 -14.27 5.18
CA ILE A 331 3.40 -15.66 5.43
C ILE A 331 4.23 -15.75 6.72
N GLY A 332 5.16 -14.81 6.93
CA GLY A 332 5.96 -14.73 8.16
C GLY A 332 5.09 -14.55 9.41
N VAL A 333 4.08 -13.69 9.33
CA VAL A 333 3.09 -13.46 10.40
C VAL A 333 2.28 -14.73 10.70
N GLU A 334 1.71 -15.36 9.66
CA GLU A 334 0.91 -16.59 9.83
C GLU A 334 1.74 -17.77 10.37
N ARG A 335 3.04 -17.80 10.12
CA ARG A 335 3.96 -18.81 10.70
C ARG A 335 4.17 -18.68 12.21
N ARG A 336 3.80 -17.53 12.80
CA ARG A 336 3.99 -17.23 14.22
C ARG A 336 2.70 -16.74 14.86
N PRO A 337 1.68 -17.61 14.96
CA PRO A 337 0.41 -17.23 15.58
C PRO A 337 0.62 -16.77 17.02
N GLY A 338 -0.14 -15.78 17.44
CA GLY A 338 -0.04 -15.15 18.76
C GLY A 338 0.90 -13.96 18.84
N CYS A 339 1.80 -13.75 17.85
CA CYS A 339 2.64 -12.54 17.80
C CYS A 339 1.86 -11.30 17.37
N VAL A 340 0.90 -11.46 16.45
CA VAL A 340 0.03 -10.39 15.94
C VAL A 340 -1.40 -10.88 16.01
N ARG A 341 -2.28 -10.11 16.65
CA ARG A 341 -3.72 -10.39 16.68
C ARG A 341 -4.49 -9.72 15.54
N GLY A 342 -3.95 -8.65 14.99
CA GLY A 342 -4.53 -7.95 13.86
C GLY A 342 -3.53 -7.09 13.12
N LEU A 343 -3.66 -7.09 11.80
CA LEU A 343 -2.94 -6.22 10.86
C LEU A 343 -3.94 -5.31 10.18
N SER A 344 -3.68 -4.01 10.16
CA SER A 344 -4.51 -3.02 9.48
C SER A 344 -3.78 -2.49 8.26
N TYR A 345 -4.28 -2.81 7.06
CA TYR A 345 -3.65 -2.29 5.83
C TYR A 345 -3.88 -0.78 5.69
N THR A 346 -2.80 -0.04 5.41
CA THR A 346 -2.78 1.42 5.30
C THR A 346 -1.97 1.85 4.07
N PRO A 347 -2.53 2.72 3.20
CA PRO A 347 -3.92 3.17 3.19
C PRO A 347 -4.86 2.17 2.51
N LEU A 348 -6.14 2.19 2.89
CA LEU A 348 -7.17 1.48 2.12
C LEU A 348 -7.32 2.10 0.74
N ILE A 349 -7.47 3.43 0.70
CA ILE A 349 -7.57 4.20 -0.54
C ILE A 349 -6.33 5.09 -0.64
N GLY A 350 -5.64 5.02 -1.75
CA GLY A 350 -4.46 5.82 -2.02
C GLY A 350 -4.46 6.42 -3.41
N THR A 351 -3.33 7.04 -3.76
CA THR A 351 -3.03 7.60 -5.07
C THR A 351 -1.95 6.76 -5.76
N PRO A 352 -1.69 6.95 -7.05
CA PRO A 352 -0.58 6.27 -7.72
C PRO A 352 0.80 6.50 -7.07
N SER A 353 0.98 7.62 -6.37
CA SER A 353 2.23 7.95 -5.66
C SER A 353 2.29 7.41 -4.23
N THR A 354 1.16 7.30 -3.55
CA THR A 354 1.12 6.80 -2.18
C THR A 354 0.90 5.28 -2.10
N GLY A 355 0.39 4.66 -3.17
CA GLY A 355 -0.05 3.27 -3.12
C GLY A 355 -1.32 3.09 -2.30
N GLY A 356 -1.67 1.84 -2.00
CA GLY A 356 -2.86 1.47 -1.25
C GLY A 356 -3.48 0.18 -1.78
N LEU A 357 -4.49 -0.34 -1.10
CA LEU A 357 -5.27 -1.47 -1.63
C LEU A 357 -6.09 -1.03 -2.86
N LEU A 358 -6.65 0.16 -2.79
CA LEU A 358 -7.47 0.76 -3.82
C LEU A 358 -6.85 2.09 -4.26
N LEU A 359 -6.85 2.36 -5.55
CA LEU A 359 -6.44 3.65 -6.09
C LEU A 359 -7.66 4.38 -6.63
N ALA A 360 -7.88 5.60 -6.14
CA ALA A 360 -8.88 6.49 -6.69
C ALA A 360 -8.25 7.30 -7.85
N GLY A 361 -8.87 7.27 -9.01
CA GLY A 361 -8.40 8.06 -10.16
C GLY A 361 -9.33 7.94 -11.37
N MET A 362 -9.44 9.01 -12.13
CA MET A 362 -10.26 9.11 -13.35
C MET A 362 -11.70 8.59 -13.17
N GLY A 363 -12.33 8.90 -12.03
CA GLY A 363 -13.69 8.47 -11.76
C GLY A 363 -13.87 6.99 -11.46
N ARG A 364 -12.80 6.23 -11.26
CA ARG A 364 -12.85 4.79 -11.01
C ARG A 364 -12.01 4.42 -9.79
N LEU A 365 -12.46 3.37 -9.13
CA LEU A 365 -11.71 2.71 -8.09
C LEU A 365 -10.97 1.52 -8.70
N VAL A 366 -9.64 1.49 -8.55
CA VAL A 366 -8.78 0.45 -9.12
C VAL A 366 -8.23 -0.42 -8.00
N ARG A 367 -8.45 -1.72 -8.10
CA ARG A 367 -7.88 -2.74 -7.20
C ARG A 367 -6.41 -2.95 -7.55
N THR A 368 -5.50 -2.74 -6.60
CA THR A 368 -4.06 -2.96 -6.82
C THR A 368 -3.69 -4.45 -6.73
N PRO A 369 -2.49 -4.86 -7.14
CA PRO A 369 -1.98 -6.19 -6.82
C PRO A 369 -1.98 -6.51 -5.33
N SER A 370 -1.68 -5.52 -4.46
CA SER A 370 -1.75 -5.63 -3.00
C SER A 370 -3.18 -5.91 -2.51
N TYR A 371 -4.20 -5.33 -3.16
CA TYR A 371 -5.60 -5.65 -2.86
C TYR A 371 -5.88 -7.14 -3.04
N TYR A 372 -5.42 -7.72 -4.15
CA TYR A 372 -5.64 -9.14 -4.41
C TYR A 372 -4.86 -10.04 -3.45
N VAL A 373 -3.64 -9.67 -3.07
CA VAL A 373 -2.89 -10.40 -2.04
C VAL A 373 -3.66 -10.38 -0.72
N TRP A 374 -4.12 -9.21 -0.29
CA TRP A 374 -4.88 -9.07 0.95
C TRP A 374 -6.17 -9.90 0.93
N GLN A 375 -6.93 -9.82 -0.15
CA GLN A 375 -8.14 -10.61 -0.38
C GLN A 375 -7.85 -12.11 -0.32
N LEU A 376 -6.83 -12.58 -1.03
CA LEU A 376 -6.46 -13.99 -1.07
C LEU A 376 -6.09 -14.52 0.31
N PHE A 377 -5.34 -13.75 1.10
CA PHE A 377 -4.97 -14.13 2.46
C PHE A 377 -6.18 -14.10 3.40
N ALA A 378 -7.07 -13.14 3.25
CA ALA A 378 -8.30 -13.05 4.02
C ALA A 378 -9.29 -14.17 3.69
N ASP A 379 -9.40 -14.59 2.43
CA ASP A 379 -10.31 -15.65 1.97
C ASP A 379 -9.80 -17.06 2.32
N HIS A 380 -8.49 -17.27 2.22
CA HIS A 380 -7.88 -18.58 2.44
C HIS A 380 -7.26 -18.66 3.85
N ARG A 381 -8.10 -18.54 4.87
CA ARG A 381 -7.70 -18.65 6.28
C ARG A 381 -7.87 -20.06 6.80
N GLY A 382 -6.77 -20.70 7.22
CA GLY A 382 -6.83 -21.91 8.00
C GLY A 382 -7.16 -21.61 9.47
N ARG A 383 -7.45 -22.63 10.23
CA ARG A 383 -7.72 -22.56 11.67
C ARG A 383 -6.54 -23.03 12.51
N ARG A 384 -5.67 -23.84 11.91
CA ARG A 384 -4.51 -24.44 12.56
C ARG A 384 -3.29 -24.32 11.68
N LEU A 385 -2.19 -23.85 12.24
CA LEU A 385 -0.89 -23.84 11.58
C LEU A 385 -0.34 -25.25 11.50
N LEU A 386 0.13 -25.65 10.33
CA LEU A 386 0.85 -26.90 10.09
C LEU A 386 2.36 -26.65 10.07
N THR A 387 3.13 -27.61 10.56
CA THR A 387 4.59 -27.57 10.42
C THR A 387 4.96 -27.58 8.94
N THR A 388 5.61 -26.53 8.47
CA THR A 388 5.98 -26.34 7.08
C THR A 388 7.47 -26.07 6.98
N ASN A 389 8.22 -27.03 6.44
CA ASN A 389 9.67 -26.92 6.22
C ASN A 389 9.92 -26.50 4.78
N VAL A 390 10.65 -25.40 4.61
CA VAL A 390 11.00 -24.83 3.31
C VAL A 390 12.51 -24.84 3.15
N THR A 391 13.02 -25.62 2.20
CA THR A 391 14.42 -25.58 1.79
C THR A 391 14.48 -24.95 0.42
N THR A 392 15.18 -23.82 0.30
CA THR A 392 15.23 -23.04 -0.93
C THR A 392 16.56 -22.31 -1.05
N ALA A 393 16.93 -21.92 -2.27
CA ALA A 393 18.07 -21.04 -2.48
C ALA A 393 17.84 -19.70 -1.78
N ARG A 394 18.90 -19.14 -1.22
CA ARG A 394 18.89 -17.80 -0.67
C ARG A 394 19.59 -16.84 -1.65
N LYS A 395 19.06 -15.64 -1.78
CA LYS A 395 19.65 -14.60 -2.62
C LYS A 395 20.07 -13.42 -1.76
N PRO A 396 21.24 -12.84 -2.01
CA PRO A 396 21.68 -11.66 -1.27
C PRO A 396 20.65 -10.55 -1.37
N LEU A 397 20.37 -9.91 -0.25
CA LEU A 397 19.69 -8.63 -0.17
C LEU A 397 20.68 -7.54 -0.55
N LEU A 398 20.17 -6.40 -0.99
CA LEU A 398 21.01 -5.24 -1.23
C LEU A 398 22.18 -5.53 -2.17
N THR A 399 21.85 -5.76 -3.43
CA THR A 399 22.87 -5.98 -4.46
C THR A 399 23.45 -4.68 -5.01
N TYR A 400 22.92 -3.51 -4.64
CA TYR A 400 23.42 -2.19 -5.05
C TYR A 400 22.98 -1.13 -4.05
N GLY A 401 23.64 0.03 -4.05
CA GLY A 401 23.32 1.15 -3.18
C GLY A 401 24.42 2.21 -3.17
N LYS A 402 24.28 3.16 -2.29
CA LYS A 402 25.29 4.20 -2.03
C LYS A 402 26.25 3.75 -0.93
N ALA A 403 27.34 4.48 -0.79
CA ALA A 403 28.23 4.39 0.37
C ALA A 403 28.25 5.74 1.07
N SER A 404 28.25 5.74 2.39
CA SER A 404 28.27 6.96 3.21
C SER A 404 28.94 6.73 4.55
N VAL A 405 29.49 7.81 5.13
CA VAL A 405 30.05 7.81 6.47
C VAL A 405 29.22 8.75 7.34
N ALA A 406 28.84 8.28 8.51
CA ALA A 406 28.15 9.09 9.50
C ALA A 406 28.90 9.04 10.85
N VAL A 407 29.02 10.18 11.49
CA VAL A 407 29.59 10.31 12.84
C VAL A 407 28.45 10.60 13.81
N VAL A 408 28.40 9.86 14.89
CA VAL A 408 27.44 10.05 15.98
C VAL A 408 28.23 10.41 17.24
N GLY A 409 27.92 11.57 17.83
CA GLY A 409 28.67 12.10 18.99
C GLY A 409 30.01 12.71 18.59
N ASP A 410 30.87 12.95 19.57
CA ASP A 410 32.09 13.74 19.41
C ASP A 410 33.40 12.93 19.50
N ALA A 411 33.31 11.61 19.61
CA ALA A 411 34.48 10.74 19.84
C ALA A 411 35.42 10.64 18.62
N PHE A 412 34.92 10.90 17.42
CA PHE A 412 35.69 10.72 16.21
C PHE A 412 35.66 11.97 15.31
N ALA A 413 36.74 12.15 14.54
CA ALA A 413 36.81 13.07 13.43
C ALA A 413 37.11 12.28 12.14
N VAL A 414 36.44 12.60 11.03
CA VAL A 414 36.68 12.01 9.73
C VAL A 414 37.46 13.00 8.88
N GLU A 415 38.61 12.55 8.33
CA GLU A 415 39.45 13.38 7.44
C GLU A 415 39.05 13.17 5.97
N SER A 416 38.88 11.90 5.58
CA SER A 416 38.56 11.54 4.20
C SER A 416 37.76 10.24 4.15
N ALA A 417 36.99 10.06 3.09
CA ALA A 417 36.31 8.81 2.80
C ALA A 417 36.38 8.49 1.31
N ASP A 418 36.82 7.29 0.97
CA ASP A 418 36.98 6.82 -0.40
C ASP A 418 36.14 5.58 -0.68
N THR A 419 35.51 5.55 -1.86
CA THR A 419 34.70 4.40 -2.32
C THR A 419 35.32 3.77 -3.53
N LEU A 420 35.59 2.47 -3.45
CA LEU A 420 35.98 1.64 -4.59
C LEU A 420 34.75 0.81 -5.01
N ARG A 421 34.31 0.99 -6.27
CA ARG A 421 33.24 0.19 -6.85
C ARG A 421 33.84 -0.86 -7.78
N GLY A 422 33.40 -2.10 -7.64
CA GLY A 422 33.70 -3.13 -8.63
C GLY A 422 33.03 -2.86 -9.98
N SER A 423 33.65 -3.32 -11.05
CA SER A 423 33.28 -2.99 -12.44
C SER A 423 31.99 -3.63 -12.96
N SER A 424 31.24 -4.42 -12.18
CA SER A 424 30.00 -5.02 -12.65
C SER A 424 28.76 -4.21 -12.23
N SER A 425 27.95 -3.81 -13.20
CA SER A 425 26.75 -2.99 -13.02
C SER A 425 25.57 -3.69 -12.33
N ARG A 426 25.68 -4.93 -11.94
CA ARG A 426 24.56 -5.73 -11.40
C ARG A 426 24.78 -6.36 -10.03
N THR A 427 26.01 -6.48 -9.56
CA THR A 427 26.34 -6.95 -8.21
C THR A 427 27.24 -5.94 -7.56
N TYR A 428 26.82 -5.41 -6.42
CA TYR A 428 27.58 -4.40 -5.72
C TYR A 428 28.70 -5.06 -4.91
N ASN A 429 29.81 -5.30 -5.57
CA ASN A 429 31.07 -5.62 -4.94
C ASN A 429 31.86 -4.32 -4.83
N GLY A 430 32.15 -3.89 -3.62
CA GLY A 430 32.84 -2.63 -3.40
C GLY A 430 33.26 -2.46 -1.95
N SER A 431 34.05 -1.44 -1.73
CA SER A 431 34.50 -1.08 -0.39
C SER A 431 34.32 0.42 -0.12
N LEU A 432 34.13 0.74 1.13
CA LEU A 432 34.20 2.10 1.66
C LEU A 432 35.29 2.13 2.69
N SER A 433 36.27 3.02 2.53
CA SER A 433 37.30 3.32 3.54
C SER A 433 37.15 4.75 4.04
N ALA A 434 37.48 4.97 5.30
CA ALA A 434 37.51 6.27 5.91
C ALA A 434 38.74 6.40 6.83
N ARG A 435 39.42 7.55 6.72
CA ARG A 435 40.48 7.93 7.64
C ARG A 435 39.91 8.68 8.82
N LEU A 436 40.07 8.11 10.00
CA LEU A 436 39.43 8.53 11.24
C LEU A 436 40.47 8.92 12.26
N MET A 437 40.23 9.98 12.98
CA MET A 437 40.98 10.32 14.19
C MET A 437 40.10 10.18 15.42
N ARG A 438 40.56 9.41 16.39
CA ARG A 438 39.91 9.30 17.66
C ARG A 438 40.34 10.45 18.57
N LYS A 439 39.39 11.13 19.19
CA LYS A 439 39.61 12.19 20.17
C LYS A 439 39.77 11.58 21.56
N MET A 440 40.81 12.03 22.31
CA MET A 440 41.20 11.45 23.61
C MET A 440 40.46 12.04 24.82
N ASN A 441 39.52 12.92 24.63
CA ASN A 441 38.89 13.73 25.68
C ASN A 441 37.66 13.10 26.36
N GLY A 442 37.55 11.78 26.37
CA GLY A 442 36.45 11.07 27.04
C GLY A 442 35.08 11.22 26.40
N ALA A 443 35.01 11.79 25.21
CA ALA A 443 33.78 11.91 24.45
C ALA A 443 33.28 10.52 24.01
N SER A 444 32.00 10.29 24.12
CA SER A 444 31.34 9.07 23.61
C SER A 444 30.84 9.27 22.16
N GLY A 445 30.86 8.21 21.37
CA GLY A 445 30.35 8.28 20.02
C GLY A 445 30.70 7.07 19.19
N SER A 446 30.19 7.04 17.95
CA SER A 446 30.50 6.00 16.98
C SER A 446 30.66 6.58 15.57
N VAL A 447 31.37 5.81 14.73
CA VAL A 447 31.42 6.05 13.29
C VAL A 447 30.76 4.88 12.59
N ARG A 448 29.84 5.19 11.67
CA ARG A 448 29.11 4.23 10.86
C ARG A 448 29.51 4.34 9.39
N LEU A 449 30.24 3.37 8.89
CA LEU A 449 30.52 3.22 7.46
C LEU A 449 29.38 2.40 6.83
N ARG A 450 28.56 3.06 6.03
CA ARG A 450 27.43 2.42 5.35
C ARG A 450 27.78 2.05 3.93
N ILE A 451 27.44 0.84 3.53
CA ILE A 451 27.61 0.32 2.17
C ILE A 451 26.33 -0.40 1.76
N ARG A 452 26.03 -0.45 0.47
CA ARG A 452 24.73 -0.93 -0.03
C ARG A 452 23.53 -0.18 0.58
N ASP A 453 23.72 1.10 0.87
CA ASP A 453 22.70 1.98 1.44
C ASP A 453 21.70 2.37 0.37
N ASN A 454 20.41 2.10 0.58
CA ASN A 454 19.34 2.47 -0.34
C ASN A 454 19.09 3.99 -0.40
N GLY A 455 19.78 4.79 0.43
CA GLY A 455 19.71 6.25 0.47
C GLY A 455 18.41 6.80 1.07
N ARG A 456 17.60 5.95 1.71
CA ARG A 456 16.37 6.36 2.40
C ARG A 456 16.64 6.59 3.88
N THR A 457 15.70 7.20 4.59
CA THR A 457 15.79 7.51 6.02
C THR A 457 14.64 6.91 6.81
N GLY A 458 14.81 6.79 8.13
CA GLY A 458 13.76 6.28 9.02
C GLY A 458 13.37 4.84 8.72
N ALA A 459 12.07 4.56 8.72
CA ALA A 459 11.52 3.22 8.55
C ALA A 459 11.81 2.57 7.18
N LEU A 460 12.25 3.34 6.19
CA LEU A 460 12.56 2.86 4.83
C LEU A 460 14.05 2.66 4.59
N ARG A 461 14.90 2.91 5.59
CA ARG A 461 16.35 2.72 5.46
C ARG A 461 16.69 1.23 5.38
N ASP A 462 17.60 0.89 4.48
CA ASP A 462 18.17 -0.42 4.35
C ASP A 462 19.66 -0.28 3.95
N ALA A 463 20.57 -0.73 4.81
CA ALA A 463 22.02 -0.57 4.63
C ALA A 463 22.82 -1.62 5.42
N ILE A 464 24.00 -1.92 4.93
CA ILE A 464 25.03 -2.63 5.70
C ILE A 464 25.92 -1.60 6.37
N VAL A 465 26.16 -1.75 7.65
CA VAL A 465 26.93 -0.82 8.47
C VAL A 465 28.09 -1.54 9.13
N PHE A 466 29.27 -0.97 8.98
CA PHE A 466 30.39 -1.25 9.86
C PHE A 466 30.46 -0.11 10.89
N GLU A 467 30.11 -0.42 12.11
CA GLU A 467 30.11 0.55 13.22
C GLU A 467 31.35 0.37 14.07
N LEU A 468 32.03 1.48 14.29
CA LEU A 468 33.11 1.59 15.25
C LEU A 468 32.63 2.45 16.41
N THR A 469 32.74 1.91 17.62
CA THR A 469 32.59 2.67 18.85
C THR A 469 33.95 2.92 19.48
N ASP A 470 33.93 3.44 20.66
CA ASP A 470 35.13 3.69 21.48
C ASP A 470 36.02 2.47 21.72
N SER A 471 35.42 1.28 21.78
CA SER A 471 36.12 0.06 22.19
C SER A 471 35.69 -1.17 21.39
N THR A 472 34.71 -1.04 20.53
CA THR A 472 34.16 -2.20 19.82
C THR A 472 33.90 -1.91 18.35
N VAL A 473 33.82 -2.97 17.57
CA VAL A 473 33.32 -2.96 16.18
C VAL A 473 32.15 -3.93 16.03
N CYS A 474 31.19 -3.53 15.21
CA CYS A 474 30.04 -4.34 14.84
C CYS A 474 29.80 -4.29 13.33
N LEU A 475 29.31 -5.39 12.77
CA LEU A 475 28.62 -5.39 11.48
C LEU A 475 27.12 -5.44 11.74
N ILE A 476 26.40 -4.49 11.18
CA ILE A 476 24.96 -4.30 11.42
C ILE A 476 24.22 -4.24 10.08
N HIS A 477 23.06 -4.84 10.03
CA HIS A 477 22.07 -4.59 9.00
C HIS A 477 21.04 -3.60 9.54
N GLU A 478 21.13 -2.35 9.10
CA GLU A 478 20.08 -1.34 9.33
C GLU A 478 18.89 -1.67 8.43
N SER A 479 17.76 -2.04 9.02
CA SER A 479 16.56 -2.44 8.31
C SER A 479 15.36 -1.69 8.88
N GLY A 480 15.08 -0.53 8.34
CA GLY A 480 14.05 0.37 8.85
C GLY A 480 14.38 0.92 10.22
N THR A 481 13.55 0.59 11.20
CA THR A 481 13.76 0.94 12.62
C THR A 481 14.49 -0.16 13.40
N LEU A 482 14.86 -1.27 12.71
CA LEU A 482 15.50 -2.43 13.31
C LEU A 482 16.96 -2.51 12.88
N ASP A 483 17.86 -2.41 13.85
CA ASP A 483 19.27 -2.69 13.67
C ASP A 483 19.53 -4.14 14.08
N ARG A 484 19.91 -4.97 13.10
CA ARG A 484 20.30 -6.36 13.36
C ARG A 484 21.80 -6.49 13.36
N VAL A 485 22.38 -6.90 14.48
CA VAL A 485 23.80 -7.24 14.54
C VAL A 485 24.03 -8.52 13.73
N LEU A 486 24.88 -8.42 12.70
CA LEU A 486 25.32 -9.54 11.86
C LEU A 486 26.52 -10.24 12.48
N ALA A 487 27.46 -9.46 13.05
CA ALA A 487 28.60 -9.94 13.82
C ALA A 487 29.05 -8.89 14.83
N GLY A 488 29.66 -9.31 15.91
CA GLY A 488 30.14 -8.45 16.99
C GLY A 488 29.15 -8.35 18.16
N PRO A 489 29.38 -7.45 19.14
CA PRO A 489 30.55 -6.55 19.23
C PRO A 489 31.86 -7.29 19.47
N ILE A 490 32.92 -6.87 18.78
CA ILE A 490 34.29 -7.34 18.99
C ILE A 490 35.11 -6.22 19.59
N GLU A 491 35.76 -6.48 20.69
CA GLU A 491 36.66 -5.50 21.36
C GLU A 491 37.86 -5.21 20.48
N ILE A 492 38.21 -3.94 20.36
CA ILE A 492 39.39 -3.45 19.67
C ILE A 492 40.31 -2.68 20.62
N MET A 493 41.62 -2.81 20.40
CA MET A 493 42.59 -2.04 21.16
C MET A 493 42.42 -0.55 20.90
N ARG A 494 42.35 0.23 21.98
CA ARG A 494 42.32 1.69 21.94
C ARG A 494 43.68 2.20 21.50
N SER A 495 43.80 2.61 20.25
CA SER A 495 45.03 3.28 19.79
C SER A 495 44.77 4.78 19.61
N PRO A 496 45.57 5.65 20.19
CA PRO A 496 45.51 7.07 19.93
C PRO A 496 46.03 7.36 18.52
N GLY A 497 45.43 8.35 17.87
CA GLY A 497 45.88 8.82 16.56
C GLY A 497 44.95 8.43 15.39
N TRP A 498 45.49 8.56 14.18
CA TRP A 498 44.79 8.26 12.96
C TRP A 498 44.69 6.75 12.75
N MET A 499 43.53 6.30 12.32
CA MET A 499 43.27 4.93 11.88
C MET A 499 42.50 4.93 10.56
N GLU A 500 42.67 3.89 9.78
CA GLU A 500 41.84 3.64 8.61
C GLU A 500 40.81 2.56 8.96
N ALA A 501 39.54 2.87 8.80
CA ALA A 501 38.45 1.92 8.88
C ALA A 501 37.95 1.63 7.46
N LYS A 502 37.78 0.34 7.14
CA LYS A 502 37.26 -0.09 5.82
C LYS A 502 36.19 -1.15 5.99
N VAL A 503 35.10 -1.03 5.25
CA VAL A 503 34.12 -2.10 5.06
C VAL A 503 34.13 -2.53 3.62
N GLU A 504 34.09 -3.84 3.39
CA GLU A 504 34.10 -4.45 2.07
C GLU A 504 32.94 -5.44 1.95
N CYS A 505 32.22 -5.36 0.83
CA CYS A 505 31.23 -6.37 0.45
C CYS A 505 31.66 -7.03 -0.85
N VAL A 506 31.88 -8.34 -0.81
CA VAL A 506 32.16 -9.16 -1.99
C VAL A 506 31.18 -10.32 -1.99
N ASP A 507 30.27 -10.33 -2.95
CA ASP A 507 29.17 -11.29 -3.06
C ASP A 507 28.35 -11.37 -1.74
N GLU A 508 28.44 -12.47 -1.04
CA GLU A 508 27.75 -12.71 0.24
C GLU A 508 28.63 -12.42 1.47
N ALA A 509 29.89 -12.05 1.29
CA ALA A 509 30.81 -11.78 2.40
C ALA A 509 30.90 -10.29 2.68
N ILE A 510 30.71 -9.92 3.95
CA ILE A 510 30.95 -8.56 4.48
C ILE A 510 32.15 -8.65 5.40
N ARG A 511 33.13 -7.78 5.20
CA ARG A 511 34.34 -7.73 5.99
C ARG A 511 34.64 -6.34 6.47
N GLY A 512 34.95 -6.20 7.74
CA GLY A 512 35.43 -4.97 8.36
C GLY A 512 36.92 -5.03 8.68
N TYR A 513 37.63 -3.93 8.40
CA TYR A 513 39.06 -3.82 8.57
C TYR A 513 39.39 -2.56 9.37
N ILE A 514 40.44 -2.63 10.19
CA ILE A 514 41.11 -1.51 10.81
C ILE A 514 42.59 -1.57 10.46
N ASN A 515 43.12 -0.49 9.87
CA ASN A 515 44.51 -0.41 9.40
C ASN A 515 44.92 -1.62 8.52
N ASN A 516 44.06 -1.98 7.59
CA ASN A 516 44.18 -3.13 6.70
C ASN A 516 44.16 -4.52 7.38
N VAL A 517 43.94 -4.60 8.68
CA VAL A 517 43.74 -5.86 9.38
C VAL A 517 42.26 -6.18 9.43
N ARG A 518 41.85 -7.37 8.96
CA ARG A 518 40.48 -7.84 9.08
C ARG A 518 40.14 -8.11 10.53
N VAL A 519 39.19 -7.35 11.08
CA VAL A 519 38.77 -7.46 12.48
C VAL A 519 37.42 -8.17 12.64
N ILE A 520 36.59 -8.19 11.60
CA ILE A 520 35.25 -8.76 11.67
C ILE A 520 34.79 -9.25 10.29
N GLU A 521 33.99 -10.31 10.26
CA GLU A 521 33.39 -10.84 9.04
C GLU A 521 31.96 -11.37 9.33
N ALA A 522 31.06 -11.19 8.39
CA ALA A 522 29.70 -11.74 8.41
C ALA A 522 29.24 -12.13 7.00
N ALA A 523 28.21 -12.98 6.95
CA ALA A 523 27.47 -13.19 5.72
C ALA A 523 26.51 -12.03 5.46
N ALA A 524 26.42 -11.60 4.21
CA ALA A 524 25.45 -10.59 3.81
C ALA A 524 24.01 -11.09 4.06
N PRO A 525 23.10 -10.22 4.49
CA PRO A 525 21.69 -10.57 4.60
C PRO A 525 21.19 -11.13 3.28
N SER A 526 20.46 -12.22 3.36
CA SER A 526 19.90 -12.88 2.18
C SER A 526 18.44 -13.22 2.42
N ARG A 527 17.65 -13.25 1.37
CA ARG A 527 16.24 -13.64 1.40
C ARG A 527 16.05 -15.02 0.76
N PRO A 528 15.10 -15.81 1.25
CA PRO A 528 14.74 -17.06 0.58
C PRO A 528 14.09 -16.77 -0.78
N SER A 529 14.31 -17.64 -1.77
CA SER A 529 13.66 -17.54 -3.07
C SER A 529 12.16 -17.86 -2.98
N LEU A 530 11.79 -18.76 -2.07
CA LEU A 530 10.39 -19.07 -1.73
C LEU A 530 10.15 -18.90 -0.25
N VAL A 531 9.01 -18.32 0.07
CA VAL A 531 8.44 -18.27 1.43
C VAL A 531 7.11 -18.99 1.41
N ALA A 532 6.86 -19.89 2.38
CA ALA A 532 5.61 -20.66 2.42
C ALA A 532 5.09 -20.89 3.83
N VAL A 533 3.78 -21.01 3.94
CA VAL A 533 3.06 -21.44 5.16
C VAL A 533 1.92 -22.36 4.77
N ALA A 534 1.74 -23.42 5.54
CA ALA A 534 0.58 -24.30 5.42
C ALA A 534 -0.30 -24.18 6.65
N THR A 535 -1.60 -24.10 6.43
CA THR A 535 -2.63 -24.13 7.49
C THR A 535 -3.68 -25.16 7.15
N SER A 536 -4.41 -25.66 8.15
CA SER A 536 -5.54 -26.54 7.94
C SER A 536 -6.83 -25.96 8.48
N ASP A 537 -7.93 -26.32 7.87
CA ASP A 537 -9.27 -26.15 8.44
C ASP A 537 -9.89 -27.52 8.69
N PRO A 538 -9.90 -27.97 9.96
CA PRO A 538 -10.47 -29.29 10.34
C PRO A 538 -11.96 -29.43 9.99
N ASN A 539 -12.71 -28.33 9.99
CA ASN A 539 -14.15 -28.36 9.68
C ASN A 539 -14.44 -28.69 8.23
N SER A 540 -13.61 -28.18 7.32
CA SER A 540 -13.74 -28.46 5.89
C SER A 540 -12.83 -29.61 5.42
N GLY A 541 -11.93 -30.12 6.29
CA GLY A 541 -10.94 -31.12 5.93
C GLY A 541 -9.99 -30.63 4.84
N THR A 542 -9.58 -29.36 4.88
CA THR A 542 -8.71 -28.76 3.86
C THR A 542 -7.36 -28.35 4.42
N ILE A 543 -6.34 -28.45 3.58
CA ILE A 543 -5.02 -27.85 3.76
C ILE A 543 -4.90 -26.69 2.80
N ILE A 544 -4.41 -25.55 3.29
CA ILE A 544 -4.17 -24.33 2.52
C ILE A 544 -2.67 -24.06 2.58
N LEU A 545 -1.99 -24.22 1.43
CA LEU A 545 -0.58 -23.88 1.27
C LEU A 545 -0.49 -22.55 0.53
N LYS A 546 0.11 -21.55 1.19
CA LYS A 546 0.41 -20.23 0.61
C LYS A 546 1.89 -20.14 0.32
N VAL A 547 2.25 -19.73 -0.89
CA VAL A 547 3.65 -19.62 -1.33
C VAL A 547 3.85 -18.29 -2.04
N ALA A 548 4.90 -17.56 -1.65
CA ALA A 548 5.40 -16.39 -2.36
C ALA A 548 6.75 -16.73 -3.02
N ASN A 549 6.82 -16.61 -4.36
CA ASN A 549 8.06 -16.65 -5.09
C ASN A 549 8.62 -15.23 -5.22
N THR A 550 9.67 -14.93 -4.48
CA THR A 550 10.29 -13.60 -4.41
C THR A 550 11.31 -13.34 -5.53
N THR A 551 11.46 -14.27 -6.47
CA THR A 551 12.45 -14.20 -7.56
C THR A 551 11.79 -13.84 -8.88
N GLN A 552 12.62 -13.46 -9.85
CA GLN A 552 12.19 -13.19 -11.22
C GLN A 552 12.27 -14.44 -12.12
N HIS A 553 12.35 -15.63 -11.52
CA HIS A 553 12.42 -16.91 -12.22
C HIS A 553 11.39 -17.88 -11.66
N ASP A 554 10.92 -18.77 -12.51
CA ASP A 554 10.07 -19.87 -12.10
C ASP A 554 10.84 -20.82 -11.17
N GLU A 555 10.24 -21.16 -10.03
CA GLU A 555 10.86 -22.05 -9.04
C GLU A 555 10.25 -23.45 -9.09
N ARG A 556 11.05 -24.43 -9.53
CA ARG A 556 10.67 -25.86 -9.52
C ARG A 556 10.84 -26.43 -8.13
N THR A 557 9.74 -26.73 -7.46
CA THR A 557 9.72 -27.10 -6.05
C THR A 557 9.15 -28.49 -5.85
N ALA A 558 9.87 -29.31 -5.12
CA ALA A 558 9.35 -30.61 -4.65
C ALA A 558 8.36 -30.35 -3.50
N LEU A 559 7.11 -30.76 -3.68
CA LEU A 559 6.09 -30.70 -2.63
C LEU A 559 5.94 -32.09 -2.00
N ARG A 560 6.01 -32.14 -0.66
CA ARG A 560 5.89 -33.37 0.13
C ARG A 560 4.84 -33.18 1.23
N ILE A 561 4.11 -34.25 1.51
CA ILE A 561 3.20 -34.33 2.65
C ILE A 561 3.62 -35.56 3.46
N GLU A 562 3.87 -35.35 4.74
CA GLU A 562 4.24 -36.37 5.72
C GLU A 562 3.10 -36.52 6.73
N GLY A 563 2.93 -37.71 7.29
CA GLY A 563 1.92 -37.98 8.31
C GLY A 563 0.47 -38.05 7.82
N GLY A 564 0.26 -38.17 6.49
CA GLY A 564 -1.09 -38.27 5.95
C GLY A 564 -1.15 -38.28 4.44
N SER A 565 -2.35 -38.18 3.90
CA SER A 565 -2.57 -38.15 2.45
C SER A 565 -3.63 -37.11 2.07
N VAL A 566 -3.51 -36.60 0.85
CA VAL A 566 -4.44 -35.64 0.27
C VAL A 566 -5.03 -36.15 -1.03
N ALA A 567 -6.16 -35.58 -1.41
CA ALA A 567 -6.80 -35.85 -2.69
C ALA A 567 -5.91 -35.32 -3.83
N THR A 568 -6.08 -35.91 -5.01
CA THR A 568 -5.38 -35.45 -6.22
C THR A 568 -6.00 -34.21 -6.87
N SER A 569 -7.19 -33.79 -6.42
CA SER A 569 -7.80 -32.53 -6.85
C SER A 569 -7.31 -31.36 -6.00
N ALA A 570 -6.94 -30.26 -6.64
CA ALA A 570 -6.56 -29.03 -5.98
C ALA A 570 -7.26 -27.82 -6.60
N HIS A 571 -7.62 -26.87 -5.75
CA HIS A 571 -8.00 -25.52 -6.15
C HIS A 571 -6.77 -24.63 -6.00
N ILE A 572 -6.36 -24.02 -7.09
CA ILE A 572 -5.14 -23.18 -7.14
C ILE A 572 -5.54 -21.78 -7.55
N VAL A 573 -5.13 -20.81 -6.77
CA VAL A 573 -5.21 -19.38 -7.11
C VAL A 573 -3.80 -18.83 -7.20
N SER A 574 -3.46 -18.21 -8.32
CA SER A 574 -2.14 -17.64 -8.55
C SER A 574 -2.25 -16.20 -9.04
N LEU A 575 -1.50 -15.31 -8.41
CA LEU A 575 -1.28 -13.93 -8.82
C LEU A 575 0.18 -13.82 -9.26
N ALA A 576 0.43 -13.58 -10.54
CA ALA A 576 1.78 -13.52 -11.10
C ALA A 576 1.84 -12.46 -12.21
N ALA A 577 2.84 -11.60 -12.16
CA ALA A 577 3.11 -10.60 -13.17
C ALA A 577 4.56 -10.09 -13.06
N PRO A 578 5.10 -9.37 -14.05
CA PRO A 578 6.38 -8.69 -13.91
C PRO A 578 6.43 -7.79 -12.67
N PRO A 579 7.60 -7.61 -12.02
CA PRO A 579 7.72 -6.86 -10.77
C PRO A 579 7.12 -5.44 -10.82
N THR A 580 7.27 -4.74 -11.94
CA THR A 580 6.78 -3.37 -12.13
C THR A 580 5.32 -3.28 -12.61
N ALA A 581 4.67 -4.42 -12.86
CA ALA A 581 3.29 -4.44 -13.30
C ALA A 581 2.36 -3.88 -12.22
N ARG A 582 1.39 -3.08 -12.64
CA ARG A 582 0.39 -2.45 -11.76
C ARG A 582 -0.93 -2.30 -12.49
N ASN A 583 -2.00 -2.20 -11.75
CA ASN A 583 -3.29 -1.82 -12.26
C ASN A 583 -3.41 -0.29 -12.30
N THR A 584 -4.03 0.23 -13.34
CA THR A 584 -4.24 1.66 -13.55
C THR A 584 -5.70 1.92 -13.97
N PRO A 585 -6.21 3.15 -13.88
CA PRO A 585 -7.56 3.46 -14.37
C PRO A 585 -7.79 3.09 -15.84
N LEU A 586 -6.75 3.12 -16.68
CA LEU A 586 -6.82 2.71 -18.09
C LEU A 586 -6.73 1.19 -18.27
N GLN A 587 -6.07 0.49 -17.36
CA GLN A 587 -5.88 -0.97 -17.37
C GLN A 587 -6.14 -1.53 -15.97
N PRO A 588 -7.40 -1.53 -15.50
CA PRO A 588 -7.74 -1.87 -14.11
C PRO A 588 -7.59 -3.37 -13.79
N THR A 589 -7.40 -4.21 -14.80
CA THR A 589 -7.32 -5.68 -14.71
C THR A 589 -6.03 -6.24 -15.30
N ALA A 590 -4.98 -5.42 -15.46
CA ALA A 590 -3.68 -5.86 -15.99
C ALA A 590 -3.05 -6.95 -15.11
N VAL A 591 -3.27 -6.89 -13.81
CA VAL A 591 -2.83 -7.89 -12.83
C VAL A 591 -4.06 -8.37 -12.06
N MET A 592 -4.41 -9.64 -12.23
CA MET A 592 -5.54 -10.29 -11.56
C MET A 592 -5.20 -11.72 -11.16
N PRO A 593 -5.81 -12.26 -10.09
CA PRO A 593 -5.68 -13.67 -9.75
C PRO A 593 -6.23 -14.58 -10.85
N VAL A 594 -5.52 -15.66 -11.12
CA VAL A 594 -5.96 -16.73 -12.02
C VAL A 594 -6.34 -17.94 -11.17
N ILE A 595 -7.56 -18.40 -11.34
CA ILE A 595 -8.13 -19.54 -10.60
C ILE A 595 -8.12 -20.77 -11.49
N ARG A 596 -7.65 -21.91 -10.97
CA ARG A 596 -7.61 -23.19 -11.66
C ARG A 596 -8.02 -24.32 -10.73
N ASN A 597 -8.89 -25.20 -11.21
CA ASN A 597 -9.15 -26.49 -10.58
C ASN A 597 -8.39 -27.53 -11.39
N VAL A 598 -7.44 -28.19 -10.75
CA VAL A 598 -6.52 -29.11 -11.44
C VAL A 598 -6.48 -30.47 -10.75
N ARG A 599 -6.18 -31.50 -11.52
CA ARG A 599 -5.82 -32.80 -10.97
C ARG A 599 -4.30 -32.86 -10.83
N LEU A 600 -3.84 -32.96 -9.58
CA LEU A 600 -2.41 -33.08 -9.27
C LEU A 600 -1.94 -34.53 -9.47
N PRO A 601 -0.66 -34.75 -9.78
CA PRO A 601 -0.05 -36.06 -9.75
C PRO A 601 -0.05 -36.62 -8.31
N ARG A 602 0.40 -37.88 -8.16
CA ARG A 602 0.60 -38.45 -6.82
C ARG A 602 1.71 -37.72 -6.08
N TRP A 603 1.54 -37.60 -4.78
CA TRP A 603 2.55 -37.05 -3.89
C TRP A 603 3.65 -38.09 -3.58
N PRO A 604 4.94 -37.69 -3.47
CA PRO A 604 5.47 -36.32 -3.66
C PRO A 604 5.39 -35.88 -5.12
N MET A 605 5.31 -34.59 -5.35
CA MET A 605 5.19 -34.02 -6.70
C MET A 605 6.08 -32.79 -6.89
N VAL A 606 6.33 -32.43 -8.14
CA VAL A 606 6.99 -31.17 -8.50
C VAL A 606 5.94 -30.16 -8.96
N TYR A 607 5.96 -28.98 -8.36
CA TYR A 607 5.18 -27.84 -8.77
C TYR A 607 6.08 -26.68 -9.20
N VAL A 608 5.67 -25.95 -10.23
CA VAL A 608 6.41 -24.78 -10.72
C VAL A 608 5.68 -23.53 -10.22
N PHE A 609 6.28 -22.82 -9.27
CA PHE A 609 5.80 -21.53 -8.81
C PHE A 609 6.28 -20.45 -9.78
N PRO A 610 5.37 -19.71 -10.42
CA PRO A 610 5.76 -18.68 -11.39
C PRO A 610 6.67 -17.61 -10.77
N ALA A 611 7.47 -16.98 -11.60
CA ALA A 611 8.31 -15.84 -11.22
C ALA A 611 7.46 -14.74 -10.60
N ASN A 612 7.99 -14.08 -9.55
CA ASN A 612 7.36 -12.94 -8.88
C ASN A 612 5.84 -13.14 -8.69
N SER A 613 5.50 -14.15 -7.88
CA SER A 613 4.12 -14.61 -7.73
C SER A 613 3.72 -14.92 -6.30
N VAL A 614 2.41 -14.93 -6.09
CA VAL A 614 1.76 -15.49 -4.91
C VAL A 614 0.83 -16.59 -5.36
N THR A 615 1.00 -17.79 -4.82
CA THR A 615 0.20 -18.97 -5.17
C THR A 615 -0.40 -19.59 -3.92
N ILE A 616 -1.69 -19.87 -3.97
CA ILE A 616 -2.42 -20.56 -2.92
C ILE A 616 -2.95 -21.88 -3.47
N LEU A 617 -2.58 -22.98 -2.83
CA LEU A 617 -3.10 -24.31 -3.11
C LEU A 617 -4.02 -24.76 -1.99
N THR A 618 -5.27 -25.07 -2.32
CA THR A 618 -6.22 -25.68 -1.39
C THR A 618 -6.40 -27.15 -1.74
N LEU A 619 -6.07 -28.01 -0.78
CA LEU A 619 -6.04 -29.46 -0.92
C LEU A 619 -7.05 -30.07 0.05
N LYS A 620 -7.70 -31.17 -0.32
CA LYS A 620 -8.56 -31.96 0.57
C LYS A 620 -7.74 -33.05 1.25
N MET A 621 -7.83 -33.15 2.57
CA MET A 621 -7.34 -34.31 3.32
C MET A 621 -8.20 -35.55 2.98
N LYS A 622 -7.56 -36.72 2.92
CA LYS A 622 -8.24 -38.01 2.73
C LYS A 622 -8.58 -38.64 4.07
#